data_e8738e2e85e6b8c0ea2af92cc7088ea4
#
_entry.id   e8738e2e85e6b8c0ea2af92cc7088ea4
#
_cell.length_a   1.000
_cell.length_b   1.000
_cell.length_c   1.000
_cell.angle_alpha   90.00
_cell.angle_beta   90.00
_cell.angle_gamma   90.00
#
_symmetry.space_group_name_H-M   'P 1'
#
loop_
_entity.id
_entity.type
_entity.pdbx_description
1 polymer ?
#
loop_
_entity_poly.entity_id
_entity_poly.type
_entity_poly.pdbx_seq_one_letter_code
_entity_poly.pdbx_strand_id
1 'polypeptide(L)'
;MFRPTRTHKLSIVLLVTLLILSMVIPINTFAAEDKGGFDKNQQIAVDYLNEPAVQKKISEISDAIWSYAELGLEEYNTSSLLVNYLEKEGFKVEKGVAGMPTAFVATYTNGSGPVVGVLGELDSLPMLSQEAGNPLHEPDAEVDGAAAPGHACTHNTMGTAAAATVVAVKKAMDEGKFTGTIKMFGSPAEETVISRPFMVYAKLFDGVDVVIDNHGGGSFGASYGVSSNTEWSFSVTFHGVTAHSAGAPWNGKSALDAVQLMNIGTEYLREHLNYTYRMHHVTIEGGEAPNVVPDRATTWYYVRNTDKLIKSDFEKVLNCAKAAALATGTTMEVTPYTAIHQCYRNKGVSDVLIENLNKVGYPEWTQEEQNMVKALQESIGSEVVGLNDNSKLPKEASGPSPVFTGGGSSDIGEVSLVVPLSTLNFPSSAPGVIGHHWSTTVVTGTTVAHKGLIAGAKVMAVSAIELMTDQKKLDAIKAEFNESKKKYSYNYDENSNFVSYLPYLFDRSGNYSYDPAKGKFFVAEGKPIAPPLGFLAGQMAKYRAEMAKKYNTPTWYDGPPMKMQ
;
A
#
# COMPACT_ATOMS: atom_id res chain seq x y z
N MET A 1 -46.79 12.46 -46.74
CA MET A 1 -46.47 13.83 -46.28
C MET A 1 -47.60 14.31 -45.37
N PHE A 2 -47.44 14.13 -44.06
CA PHE A 2 -48.41 14.71 -43.11
C PHE A 2 -47.70 15.85 -42.35
N ARG A 3 -48.25 17.07 -42.47
CA ARG A 3 -47.82 18.23 -41.68
C ARG A 3 -48.52 18.17 -40.32
N PRO A 4 -47.83 18.25 -39.19
CA PRO A 4 -48.49 18.30 -37.88
C PRO A 4 -49.15 19.67 -37.67
N THR A 5 -50.39 19.63 -37.18
CA THR A 5 -51.23 20.80 -36.88
C THR A 5 -50.69 21.55 -35.63
N ARG A 6 -50.98 22.84 -35.54
CA ARG A 6 -50.53 23.80 -34.51
C ARG A 6 -50.81 23.38 -33.06
N THR A 7 -51.73 22.47 -32.83
CA THR A 7 -52.14 21.95 -31.51
C THR A 7 -51.11 21.00 -30.86
N HIS A 8 -50.29 20.28 -31.65
CA HIS A 8 -49.28 19.39 -31.11
C HIS A 8 -48.02 20.13 -30.60
N LYS A 9 -47.74 21.35 -31.08
CA LYS A 9 -46.60 22.14 -30.59
C LYS A 9 -46.84 22.74 -29.21
N LEU A 10 -48.08 23.09 -28.85
CA LEU A 10 -48.41 23.61 -27.52
C LEU A 10 -48.34 22.53 -26.43
N SER A 11 -48.76 21.29 -26.74
CA SER A 11 -48.73 20.17 -25.81
C SER A 11 -47.31 19.72 -25.47
N ILE A 12 -46.36 19.80 -26.42
CA ILE A 12 -44.97 19.44 -26.21
C ILE A 12 -44.24 20.50 -25.36
N VAL A 13 -44.55 21.78 -25.57
CA VAL A 13 -43.96 22.87 -24.77
C VAL A 13 -44.49 22.82 -23.33
N LEU A 14 -45.77 22.47 -23.12
CA LEU A 14 -46.32 22.32 -21.76
C LEU A 14 -45.75 21.09 -21.02
N LEU A 15 -45.46 19.98 -21.73
CA LEU A 15 -44.88 18.78 -21.15
C LEU A 15 -43.41 19.00 -20.76
N VAL A 16 -42.62 19.73 -21.57
CA VAL A 16 -41.24 20.05 -21.29
C VAL A 16 -41.13 21.06 -20.14
N THR A 17 -42.08 22.02 -20.04
CA THR A 17 -42.08 22.97 -18.91
C THR A 17 -42.54 22.32 -17.60
N LEU A 18 -43.42 21.31 -17.62
CA LEU A 18 -43.77 20.53 -16.44
C LEU A 18 -42.65 19.56 -16.02
N LEU A 19 -41.87 19.02 -16.94
CA LEU A 19 -40.68 18.18 -16.62
C LEU A 19 -39.52 19.00 -16.02
N ILE A 20 -39.36 20.27 -16.41
CA ILE A 20 -38.34 21.15 -15.84
C ILE A 20 -38.77 21.69 -14.46
N LEU A 21 -40.07 21.82 -14.18
CA LEU A 21 -40.56 22.24 -12.85
C LEU A 21 -40.60 21.10 -11.82
N SER A 22 -40.54 19.83 -12.25
CA SER A 22 -40.48 18.67 -11.34
C SER A 22 -39.07 18.25 -10.93
N MET A 23 -38.02 18.90 -11.45
CA MET A 23 -36.64 18.65 -11.08
C MET A 23 -36.06 19.60 -10.03
N VAL A 24 -36.84 20.46 -9.44
CA VAL A 24 -36.48 21.15 -8.20
C VAL A 24 -37.03 20.33 -7.04
N ILE A 25 -36.47 19.17 -6.82
CA ILE A 25 -36.56 18.49 -5.52
C ILE A 25 -35.83 19.38 -4.55
N PRO A 26 -36.45 19.88 -3.46
CA PRO A 26 -35.68 20.50 -2.42
C PRO A 26 -34.69 19.44 -1.94
N ILE A 27 -33.41 19.75 -2.02
CA ILE A 27 -32.38 19.02 -1.25
C ILE A 27 -32.80 19.24 0.19
N ASN A 28 -33.58 18.30 0.73
CA ASN A 28 -33.68 18.17 2.16
C ASN A 28 -32.25 17.85 2.60
N THR A 29 -31.56 18.86 3.11
CA THR A 29 -30.46 18.64 4.02
C THR A 29 -31.05 17.85 5.19
N PHE A 30 -31.02 16.52 5.09
CA PHE A 30 -31.13 15.68 6.26
C PHE A 30 -29.94 16.07 7.12
N ALA A 31 -30.19 16.92 8.11
CA ALA A 31 -29.31 17.00 9.26
C ALA A 31 -29.15 15.56 9.72
N ALA A 32 -27.93 15.05 9.66
CA ALA A 32 -27.62 13.74 10.21
C ALA A 32 -28.15 13.78 11.65
N GLU A 33 -29.04 12.87 12.00
CA GLU A 33 -29.41 12.67 13.40
C GLU A 33 -28.10 12.51 14.19
N ASP A 34 -27.93 13.35 15.19
CA ASP A 34 -26.87 13.27 16.19
C ASP A 34 -26.95 11.87 16.84
N LYS A 35 -26.24 10.90 16.25
CA LYS A 35 -26.05 9.55 16.80
C LYS A 35 -25.00 9.64 17.92
N GLY A 36 -25.18 10.58 18.82
CA GLY A 36 -24.54 10.78 20.10
C GLY A 36 -23.11 10.25 20.23
N GLY A 37 -22.12 11.12 20.36
CA GLY A 37 -20.87 10.65 20.86
C GLY A 37 -19.58 11.31 20.42
N PHE A 38 -19.60 12.26 19.48
CA PHE A 38 -18.41 13.05 19.20
C PHE A 38 -18.26 14.18 20.21
N ASP A 39 -17.05 14.37 20.74
CA ASP A 39 -16.76 15.59 21.45
C ASP A 39 -16.70 16.80 20.48
N LYS A 40 -16.60 18.02 21.05
CA LYS A 40 -16.61 19.23 20.23
C LYS A 40 -15.50 19.26 19.17
N ASN A 41 -14.31 18.75 19.47
CA ASN A 41 -13.18 18.77 18.55
C ASN A 41 -13.34 17.72 17.45
N GLN A 42 -13.82 16.53 17.81
CA GLN A 42 -14.16 15.47 16.88
C GLN A 42 -15.28 15.92 15.92
N GLN A 43 -16.30 16.63 16.43
CA GLN A 43 -17.41 17.14 15.61
C GLN A 43 -16.92 18.12 14.53
N ILE A 44 -15.96 19.01 14.84
CA ILE A 44 -15.39 19.94 13.85
C ILE A 44 -14.78 19.14 12.67
N ALA A 45 -14.02 18.09 12.94
CA ALA A 45 -13.41 17.27 11.90
C ALA A 45 -14.46 16.50 11.06
N VAL A 46 -15.50 15.99 11.72
CA VAL A 46 -16.61 15.29 11.04
C VAL A 46 -17.40 16.25 10.17
N ASP A 47 -17.72 17.46 10.68
CA ASP A 47 -18.45 18.49 9.92
C ASP A 47 -17.67 18.92 8.69
N TYR A 48 -16.35 19.15 8.82
CA TYR A 48 -15.47 19.46 7.68
C TYR A 48 -15.52 18.36 6.61
N LEU A 49 -15.38 17.09 7.00
CA LEU A 49 -15.44 15.95 6.06
C LEU A 49 -16.85 15.68 5.51
N ASN A 50 -17.89 16.32 6.08
CA ASN A 50 -19.26 16.29 5.55
C ASN A 50 -19.52 17.41 4.54
N GLU A 51 -18.68 18.42 4.43
CA GLU A 51 -18.87 19.50 3.46
C GLU A 51 -18.85 18.96 2.03
N PRO A 52 -19.88 19.22 1.20
CA PRO A 52 -19.95 18.68 -0.18
C PRO A 52 -18.76 19.07 -1.06
N ALA A 53 -18.20 20.28 -0.85
CA ALA A 53 -17.03 20.75 -1.59
C ALA A 53 -15.76 19.97 -1.20
N VAL A 54 -15.62 19.62 0.09
CA VAL A 54 -14.52 18.82 0.61
C VAL A 54 -14.63 17.38 0.09
N GLN A 55 -15.80 16.76 0.17
CA GLN A 55 -16.04 15.42 -0.35
C GLN A 55 -15.75 15.32 -1.85
N LYS A 56 -16.22 16.30 -2.63
CA LYS A 56 -15.92 16.37 -4.05
C LYS A 56 -14.41 16.43 -4.30
N LYS A 57 -13.70 17.33 -3.61
CA LYS A 57 -12.24 17.48 -3.73
C LYS A 57 -11.49 16.19 -3.43
N ILE A 58 -11.85 15.52 -2.33
CA ILE A 58 -11.26 14.25 -1.90
C ILE A 58 -11.50 13.17 -2.94
N SER A 59 -12.73 13.05 -3.48
CA SER A 59 -13.07 12.09 -4.53
C SER A 59 -12.25 12.32 -5.79
N GLU A 60 -12.12 13.58 -6.23
CA GLU A 60 -11.32 13.96 -7.41
C GLU A 60 -9.82 13.65 -7.22
N ILE A 61 -9.27 13.79 -6.02
CA ILE A 61 -7.88 13.39 -5.71
C ILE A 61 -7.74 11.87 -5.85
N SER A 62 -8.67 11.10 -5.28
CA SER A 62 -8.66 9.63 -5.37
C SER A 62 -8.77 9.15 -6.82
N ASP A 63 -9.65 9.76 -7.62
CA ASP A 63 -9.83 9.43 -9.05
C ASP A 63 -8.58 9.76 -9.87
N ALA A 64 -7.91 10.89 -9.57
CA ALA A 64 -6.67 11.25 -10.23
C ALA A 64 -5.57 10.21 -9.92
N ILE A 65 -5.39 9.81 -8.67
CA ILE A 65 -4.43 8.78 -8.27
C ILE A 65 -4.78 7.45 -8.93
N TRP A 66 -6.07 7.07 -8.91
CA TRP A 66 -6.54 5.86 -9.58
C TRP A 66 -6.18 5.84 -11.07
N SER A 67 -6.30 6.98 -11.74
CA SER A 67 -5.98 7.11 -13.16
C SER A 67 -4.48 7.15 -13.45
N TYR A 68 -3.65 7.65 -12.53
CA TYR A 68 -2.19 7.61 -12.69
C TYR A 68 -1.65 6.19 -12.63
N ALA A 69 -2.17 5.36 -11.75
CA ALA A 69 -1.83 3.96 -11.55
C ALA A 69 -0.31 3.71 -11.58
N GLU A 70 0.43 4.51 -10.81
CA GLU A 70 1.90 4.49 -10.80
C GLU A 70 2.43 3.35 -9.94
N LEU A 71 3.46 2.65 -10.43
CA LEU A 71 4.14 1.56 -9.73
C LEU A 71 5.11 2.10 -8.67
N GLY A 72 5.51 1.23 -7.74
CA GLY A 72 6.37 1.56 -6.61
C GLY A 72 7.68 2.25 -7.00
N LEU A 73 8.04 3.31 -6.28
CA LEU A 73 9.13 4.26 -6.51
C LEU A 73 8.99 5.10 -7.79
N GLU A 74 7.87 4.98 -8.50
CA GLU A 74 7.54 5.75 -9.72
C GLU A 74 6.28 6.63 -9.54
N GLU A 75 5.80 6.83 -8.30
CA GLU A 75 4.56 7.55 -7.94
C GLU A 75 4.74 9.08 -8.00
N TYR A 76 5.36 9.60 -9.06
CA TYR A 76 5.72 11.02 -9.17
C TYR A 76 4.51 11.94 -9.23
N ASN A 77 3.48 11.57 -9.98
CA ASN A 77 2.25 12.36 -10.08
C ASN A 77 1.42 12.25 -8.81
N THR A 78 1.25 11.04 -8.28
CA THR A 78 0.54 10.76 -7.03
C THR A 78 1.13 11.54 -5.87
N SER A 79 2.44 11.43 -5.65
CA SER A 79 3.16 12.17 -4.63
C SER A 79 3.04 13.68 -4.82
N SER A 80 3.25 14.18 -6.04
CA SER A 80 3.15 15.62 -6.33
C SER A 80 1.75 16.15 -6.06
N LEU A 81 0.70 15.41 -6.42
CA LEU A 81 -0.69 15.77 -6.17
C LEU A 81 -0.98 15.92 -4.67
N LEU A 82 -0.61 14.90 -3.88
CA LEU A 82 -0.84 14.90 -2.44
C LEU A 82 -0.01 15.96 -1.72
N VAL A 83 1.27 16.11 -2.10
CA VAL A 83 2.16 17.14 -1.54
C VAL A 83 1.60 18.54 -1.80
N ASN A 84 1.23 18.85 -3.05
CA ASN A 84 0.66 20.14 -3.39
C ASN A 84 -0.67 20.40 -2.68
N TYR A 85 -1.51 19.38 -2.49
CA TYR A 85 -2.73 19.48 -1.71
C TYR A 85 -2.42 19.85 -0.24
N LEU A 86 -1.51 19.11 0.41
CA LEU A 86 -1.15 19.33 1.81
C LEU A 86 -0.43 20.68 2.03
N GLU A 87 0.44 21.10 1.11
CA GLU A 87 1.07 22.44 1.18
C GLU A 87 0.03 23.57 1.08
N LYS A 88 -0.97 23.44 0.19
CA LYS A 88 -2.10 24.39 0.09
C LYS A 88 -2.95 24.43 1.35
N GLU A 89 -3.09 23.30 2.04
CA GLU A 89 -3.78 23.21 3.33
C GLU A 89 -2.90 23.66 4.52
N GLY A 90 -1.67 24.14 4.27
CA GLY A 90 -0.79 24.74 5.26
C GLY A 90 0.12 23.78 6.02
N PHE A 91 0.35 22.58 5.50
CA PHE A 91 1.35 21.67 6.05
C PHE A 91 2.77 22.05 5.58
N LYS A 92 3.74 21.87 6.45
CA LYS A 92 5.15 21.82 6.05
C LYS A 92 5.45 20.43 5.51
N VAL A 93 5.88 20.32 4.25
CA VAL A 93 6.16 19.02 3.63
C VAL A 93 7.64 18.85 3.34
N GLU A 94 8.22 17.76 3.87
CA GLU A 94 9.57 17.28 3.57
C GLU A 94 9.47 16.21 2.48
N LYS A 95 10.09 16.46 1.33
CA LYS A 95 10.01 15.65 0.10
C LYS A 95 11.29 14.85 -0.09
N GLY A 96 11.20 13.69 -0.76
CA GLY A 96 12.37 12.86 -1.06
C GLY A 96 13.02 12.24 0.18
N VAL A 97 12.23 12.01 1.24
CA VAL A 97 12.73 11.49 2.51
C VAL A 97 13.25 10.06 2.37
N ALA A 98 14.18 9.69 3.25
CA ALA A 98 14.82 8.37 3.25
C ALA A 98 15.47 7.96 1.89
N GLY A 99 15.82 8.93 1.05
CA GLY A 99 16.42 8.71 -0.26
C GLY A 99 15.42 8.26 -1.35
N MET A 100 14.12 8.31 -1.09
CA MET A 100 13.06 7.96 -2.06
C MET A 100 12.38 9.22 -2.59
N PRO A 101 12.51 9.56 -3.89
CA PRO A 101 11.97 10.79 -4.45
C PRO A 101 10.47 10.97 -4.26
N THR A 102 9.71 9.88 -4.22
CA THR A 102 8.24 9.88 -4.10
C THR A 102 7.74 9.77 -2.65
N ALA A 103 8.64 9.57 -1.67
CA ALA A 103 8.31 9.59 -0.26
C ALA A 103 8.27 11.02 0.30
N PHE A 104 7.35 11.28 1.22
CA PHE A 104 7.27 12.57 1.90
C PHE A 104 6.74 12.47 3.33
N VAL A 105 7.02 13.50 4.14
CA VAL A 105 6.41 13.69 5.46
C VAL A 105 5.80 15.09 5.51
N ALA A 106 4.48 15.15 5.68
CA ALA A 106 3.75 16.39 5.88
C ALA A 106 3.47 16.59 7.38
N THR A 107 3.78 17.76 7.91
CA THR A 107 3.69 18.06 9.35
C THR A 107 2.91 19.34 9.58
N TYR A 108 1.95 19.29 10.52
CA TYR A 108 1.31 20.45 11.08
C TYR A 108 1.42 20.43 12.61
N THR A 109 1.87 21.53 13.22
CA THR A 109 2.06 21.66 14.66
C THR A 109 1.32 22.89 15.18
N ASN A 110 0.55 22.68 16.24
CA ASN A 110 -0.10 23.73 17.00
C ASN A 110 0.30 23.61 18.48
N GLY A 111 1.37 24.28 18.88
CA GLY A 111 1.92 24.21 20.23
C GLY A 111 2.57 22.85 20.57
N SER A 112 2.82 22.64 21.87
CA SER A 112 3.36 21.39 22.40
C SER A 112 2.24 20.40 22.75
N GLY A 113 2.48 19.10 22.55
CA GLY A 113 1.51 18.05 22.84
C GLY A 113 1.85 16.75 22.14
N PRO A 114 0.96 15.77 22.14
CA PRO A 114 1.18 14.49 21.46
C PRO A 114 1.45 14.65 19.97
N VAL A 115 2.27 13.74 19.44
CA VAL A 115 2.60 13.64 18.02
C VAL A 115 1.92 12.39 17.44
N VAL A 116 0.92 12.58 16.61
CA VAL A 116 0.16 11.50 15.96
C VAL A 116 0.58 11.42 14.48
N GLY A 117 0.91 10.21 14.02
CA GLY A 117 1.19 9.92 12.62
C GLY A 117 0.02 9.21 11.93
N VAL A 118 -0.16 9.47 10.64
CA VAL A 118 -1.07 8.73 9.76
C VAL A 118 -0.25 8.25 8.56
N LEU A 119 -0.34 6.96 8.23
CA LEU A 119 0.32 6.39 7.06
C LEU A 119 -0.58 6.51 5.83
N GLY A 120 0.02 6.69 4.65
CA GLY A 120 -0.70 6.69 3.37
C GLY A 120 0.13 5.99 2.30
N GLU A 121 -0.40 4.93 1.72
CA GLU A 121 0.20 4.17 0.62
C GLU A 121 -0.16 4.81 -0.71
N LEU A 122 0.71 4.66 -1.73
CA LEU A 122 0.64 5.48 -2.94
C LEU A 122 0.65 4.68 -4.24
N ASP A 123 1.23 3.48 -4.25
CA ASP A 123 1.55 2.71 -5.45
C ASP A 123 0.40 1.83 -5.95
N SER A 124 0.52 1.39 -7.19
CA SER A 124 -0.40 0.46 -7.85
C SER A 124 0.28 -0.87 -8.20
N LEU A 125 -0.52 -1.84 -8.63
CA LEU A 125 -0.07 -3.15 -9.06
C LEU A 125 0.04 -3.25 -10.58
N PRO A 126 1.04 -3.95 -11.13
CA PRO A 126 1.18 -4.14 -12.57
C PRO A 126 0.06 -5.03 -13.14
N MET A 127 -0.31 -4.80 -14.39
CA MET A 127 -1.22 -5.64 -15.18
C MET A 127 -2.67 -5.76 -14.64
N LEU A 128 -3.14 -4.79 -13.87
CA LEU A 128 -4.47 -4.84 -13.24
C LEU A 128 -5.36 -3.64 -13.59
N SER A 129 -5.07 -2.93 -14.70
CA SER A 129 -5.97 -1.92 -15.26
C SER A 129 -7.33 -2.49 -15.55
N GLN A 130 -8.38 -1.73 -15.23
CA GLN A 130 -9.77 -2.15 -15.39
C GLN A 130 -10.68 -0.95 -15.56
N GLU A 131 -11.73 -1.07 -16.36
CA GLU A 131 -12.77 -0.04 -16.47
C GLU A 131 -13.52 0.11 -15.12
N ALA A 132 -13.59 1.33 -14.61
CA ALA A 132 -14.24 1.61 -13.33
C ALA A 132 -15.75 1.29 -13.37
N GLY A 133 -16.23 0.53 -12.38
CA GLY A 133 -17.64 0.16 -12.27
C GLY A 133 -18.12 -0.91 -13.26
N ASN A 134 -17.27 -1.38 -14.19
CA ASN A 134 -17.62 -2.47 -15.09
C ASN A 134 -17.45 -3.84 -14.38
N PRO A 135 -18.53 -4.62 -14.18
CA PRO A 135 -18.44 -5.90 -13.49
C PRO A 135 -17.80 -7.03 -14.33
N LEU A 136 -17.46 -6.77 -15.59
CA LEU A 136 -16.76 -7.71 -16.47
C LEU A 136 -15.25 -7.41 -16.49
N HIS A 137 -14.44 -8.43 -16.77
CA HIS A 137 -12.99 -8.25 -16.91
C HIS A 137 -12.65 -7.58 -18.25
N GLU A 138 -12.59 -6.27 -18.23
CA GLU A 138 -12.24 -5.46 -19.40
C GLU A 138 -11.19 -4.40 -18.98
N PRO A 139 -9.90 -4.61 -19.30
CA PRO A 139 -8.86 -3.63 -19.02
C PRO A 139 -9.19 -2.28 -19.67
N ASP A 140 -9.15 -1.21 -18.89
CA ASP A 140 -9.42 0.14 -19.39
C ASP A 140 -8.26 0.68 -20.25
N ALA A 141 -7.04 0.28 -19.96
CA ALA A 141 -5.85 0.59 -20.75
C ALA A 141 -4.98 -0.65 -20.94
N GLU A 142 -4.44 -0.80 -22.14
CA GLU A 142 -3.53 -1.87 -22.52
C GLU A 142 -2.28 -1.32 -23.23
N VAL A 143 -1.16 -2.02 -23.06
CA VAL A 143 0.10 -1.75 -23.76
C VAL A 143 0.66 -3.08 -24.27
N ASP A 144 0.92 -3.16 -25.59
CA ASP A 144 1.38 -4.39 -26.25
C ASP A 144 0.49 -5.61 -25.98
N GLY A 145 -0.83 -5.40 -25.84
CA GLY A 145 -1.81 -6.45 -25.55
C GLY A 145 -1.83 -6.94 -24.11
N ALA A 146 -1.16 -6.25 -23.19
CA ALA A 146 -1.21 -6.51 -21.75
C ALA A 146 -1.91 -5.34 -21.03
N ALA A 147 -2.71 -5.65 -20.00
CA ALA A 147 -3.32 -4.64 -19.18
C ALA A 147 -2.26 -3.71 -18.54
N ALA A 148 -2.53 -2.41 -18.50
CA ALA A 148 -1.72 -1.44 -17.77
C ALA A 148 -1.84 -1.66 -16.24
N PRO A 149 -1.08 -0.95 -15.39
CA PRO A 149 -1.22 -1.03 -13.94
C PRO A 149 -2.60 -0.55 -13.46
N GLY A 150 -3.00 -0.98 -12.25
CA GLY A 150 -4.27 -0.60 -11.64
C GLY A 150 -4.23 -0.68 -10.11
N HIS A 151 -5.07 0.12 -9.42
CA HIS A 151 -5.16 0.17 -7.96
C HIS A 151 -5.97 -1.01 -7.39
N ALA A 152 -5.42 -2.23 -7.53
CA ALA A 152 -6.04 -3.47 -7.07
C ALA A 152 -5.78 -3.79 -5.58
N CYS A 153 -5.15 -2.87 -4.84
CA CYS A 153 -4.98 -2.91 -3.37
C CYS A 153 -5.51 -1.65 -2.68
N THR A 154 -6.30 -0.84 -3.36
CA THR A 154 -7.00 0.34 -2.79
C THR A 154 -6.11 1.54 -2.41
N HIS A 155 -4.82 1.59 -2.75
CA HIS A 155 -3.89 2.62 -2.30
C HIS A 155 -4.27 4.04 -2.77
N ASN A 156 -4.98 4.19 -3.92
CA ASN A 156 -5.57 5.47 -4.31
C ASN A 156 -6.51 6.03 -3.23
N THR A 157 -7.29 5.15 -2.56
CA THR A 157 -8.18 5.56 -1.47
C THR A 157 -7.44 5.74 -0.15
N MET A 158 -6.38 4.95 0.09
CA MET A 158 -5.60 4.98 1.33
C MET A 158 -4.77 6.26 1.47
N GLY A 159 -3.98 6.61 0.46
CA GLY A 159 -3.21 7.86 0.43
C GLY A 159 -4.11 9.09 0.54
N THR A 160 -5.26 9.05 -0.18
CA THR A 160 -6.25 10.13 -0.13
C THR A 160 -6.94 10.23 1.23
N ALA A 161 -7.33 9.10 1.84
CA ALA A 161 -7.95 9.09 3.18
C ALA A 161 -7.00 9.61 4.26
N ALA A 162 -5.72 9.23 4.19
CA ALA A 162 -4.69 9.74 5.09
C ALA A 162 -4.53 11.27 4.96
N ALA A 163 -4.47 11.81 3.75
CA ALA A 163 -4.39 13.25 3.50
C ALA A 163 -5.65 13.98 4.01
N ALA A 164 -6.84 13.46 3.72
CA ALA A 164 -8.10 14.02 4.22
C ALA A 164 -8.18 14.01 5.76
N THR A 165 -7.69 12.94 6.38
CA THR A 165 -7.61 12.80 7.83
C THR A 165 -6.79 13.90 8.47
N VAL A 166 -5.54 14.09 8.01
CA VAL A 166 -4.64 15.06 8.66
C VAL A 166 -5.12 16.50 8.45
N VAL A 167 -5.77 16.80 7.31
CA VAL A 167 -6.39 18.11 7.07
C VAL A 167 -7.58 18.34 7.99
N ALA A 168 -8.44 17.33 8.20
CA ALA A 168 -9.57 17.42 9.12
C ALA A 168 -9.12 17.61 10.59
N VAL A 169 -8.06 16.89 11.01
CA VAL A 169 -7.45 17.07 12.35
C VAL A 169 -6.88 18.46 12.49
N LYS A 170 -6.14 18.97 11.49
CA LYS A 170 -5.64 20.35 11.48
C LYS A 170 -6.77 21.36 11.67
N LYS A 171 -7.87 21.19 10.92
CA LYS A 171 -9.06 22.05 11.04
C LYS A 171 -9.60 22.06 12.47
N ALA A 172 -9.70 20.89 13.08
CA ALA A 172 -10.13 20.75 14.47
C ALA A 172 -9.13 21.36 15.46
N MET A 173 -7.83 21.28 15.23
CA MET A 173 -6.80 21.94 16.05
C MET A 173 -6.92 23.46 16.00
N ASP A 174 -7.14 24.03 14.82
CA ASP A 174 -7.25 25.48 14.62
C ASP A 174 -8.50 26.06 15.30
N GLU A 175 -9.64 25.39 15.17
CA GLU A 175 -10.94 25.86 15.70
C GLU A 175 -11.19 25.39 17.14
N GLY A 176 -10.82 24.16 17.47
CA GLY A 176 -11.00 23.55 18.79
C GLY A 176 -9.97 24.00 19.83
N LYS A 177 -8.84 24.58 19.37
CA LYS A 177 -7.76 25.13 20.22
C LYS A 177 -7.09 24.11 21.15
N PHE A 178 -6.95 22.83 20.68
CA PHE A 178 -6.09 21.86 21.34
C PHE A 178 -4.71 21.81 20.65
N THR A 179 -3.71 21.31 21.37
CA THR A 179 -2.30 21.37 20.97
C THR A 179 -1.74 20.01 20.66
N GLY A 180 -0.71 19.98 19.81
CA GLY A 180 -0.01 18.76 19.40
C GLY A 180 0.54 18.88 17.99
N THR A 181 0.93 17.73 17.41
CA THR A 181 1.43 17.63 16.04
C THR A 181 0.72 16.49 15.33
N ILE A 182 0.21 16.76 14.14
CA ILE A 182 -0.29 15.73 13.22
C ILE A 182 0.66 15.60 12.03
N LYS A 183 1.01 14.37 11.68
CA LYS A 183 1.89 14.06 10.55
C LYS A 183 1.22 13.09 9.58
N MET A 184 1.43 13.29 8.27
CA MET A 184 1.20 12.25 7.27
C MET A 184 2.53 11.74 6.73
N PHE A 185 2.69 10.45 6.68
CA PHE A 185 3.80 9.76 6.03
C PHE A 185 3.32 9.19 4.69
N GLY A 186 3.67 9.85 3.58
CA GLY A 186 3.43 9.34 2.23
C GLY A 186 4.47 8.28 1.92
N SER A 187 4.02 7.03 1.84
CA SER A 187 4.85 5.84 1.75
C SER A 187 4.69 5.21 0.37
N PRO A 188 5.68 5.38 -0.54
CA PRO A 188 5.69 4.74 -1.86
C PRO A 188 6.02 3.24 -1.75
N ALA A 189 5.83 2.48 -2.82
CA ALA A 189 6.34 1.12 -3.00
C ALA A 189 5.98 0.13 -1.87
N GLU A 190 4.75 0.19 -1.35
CA GLU A 190 4.27 -0.77 -0.35
C GLU A 190 4.14 -2.17 -0.94
N GLU A 191 3.67 -2.29 -2.18
CA GLU A 191 3.48 -3.57 -2.88
C GLU A 191 4.80 -4.36 -3.09
N THR A 192 5.92 -3.69 -2.97
CA THR A 192 7.25 -4.28 -2.98
C THR A 192 7.93 -4.22 -1.61
N VAL A 193 7.21 -3.84 -0.57
CA VAL A 193 7.59 -3.73 0.84
C VAL A 193 8.87 -2.90 1.08
N ILE A 194 9.03 -1.80 0.31
CA ILE A 194 10.31 -1.06 0.27
C ILE A 194 10.33 0.15 1.21
N SER A 195 9.28 0.99 1.24
CA SER A 195 9.45 2.35 1.77
C SER A 195 9.71 2.43 3.27
N ARG A 196 8.89 1.79 4.07
CA ARG A 196 8.91 1.97 5.54
C ARG A 196 10.16 1.43 6.22
N PRO A 197 10.81 0.34 5.77
CA PRO A 197 12.12 -0.03 6.28
C PRO A 197 13.16 1.07 6.18
N PHE A 198 13.23 1.76 5.03
CA PHE A 198 14.16 2.88 4.85
C PHE A 198 13.72 4.12 5.62
N MET A 199 12.41 4.40 5.73
CA MET A 199 11.88 5.50 6.55
C MET A 199 12.19 5.31 8.03
N VAL A 200 12.04 4.10 8.57
CA VAL A 200 12.41 3.77 9.96
C VAL A 200 13.92 3.82 10.14
N TYR A 201 14.70 3.28 9.20
CA TYR A 201 16.15 3.34 9.23
C TYR A 201 16.67 4.79 9.20
N ALA A 202 16.00 5.68 8.47
CA ALA A 202 16.25 7.13 8.47
C ALA A 202 15.68 7.87 9.70
N LYS A 203 15.09 7.16 10.68
CA LYS A 203 14.54 7.70 11.93
C LYS A 203 13.40 8.71 11.77
N LEU A 204 12.61 8.60 10.69
CA LEU A 204 11.50 9.55 10.45
C LEU A 204 10.36 9.43 11.46
N PHE A 205 10.28 8.32 12.20
CA PHE A 205 9.30 8.07 13.25
C PHE A 205 9.78 8.45 14.65
N ASP A 206 11.02 8.96 14.80
CA ASP A 206 11.53 9.43 16.09
C ASP A 206 10.67 10.56 16.64
N GLY A 207 10.25 10.45 17.90
CA GLY A 207 9.40 11.43 18.55
C GLY A 207 7.91 11.37 18.19
N VAL A 208 7.47 10.39 17.38
CA VAL A 208 6.05 10.08 17.16
C VAL A 208 5.52 9.25 18.32
N ASP A 209 4.38 9.63 18.88
CA ASP A 209 3.78 8.97 20.05
C ASP A 209 2.91 7.77 19.68
N VAL A 210 2.19 7.86 18.55
CA VAL A 210 1.31 6.82 18.03
C VAL A 210 1.09 7.01 16.53
N VAL A 211 0.87 5.91 15.82
CA VAL A 211 0.57 5.92 14.39
C VAL A 211 -0.75 5.21 14.13
N ILE A 212 -1.58 5.82 13.29
CA ILE A 212 -2.76 5.20 12.69
C ILE A 212 -2.39 4.82 11.27
N ASP A 213 -2.44 3.53 11.01
CA ASP A 213 -2.36 2.97 9.67
C ASP A 213 -3.78 2.71 9.14
N ASN A 214 -3.90 2.55 7.82
CA ASN A 214 -5.20 2.30 7.20
C ASN A 214 -5.08 1.37 6.01
N HIS A 215 -6.14 0.59 5.76
CA HIS A 215 -6.23 -0.27 4.58
C HIS A 215 -7.66 -0.31 4.05
N GLY A 216 -7.84 -0.07 2.76
CA GLY A 216 -9.13 -0.22 2.11
C GLY A 216 -9.53 -1.69 1.98
N GLY A 217 -10.83 -1.94 2.01
CA GLY A 217 -11.37 -3.30 1.89
C GLY A 217 -12.88 -3.29 1.78
N GLY A 218 -13.51 -4.47 1.94
CA GLY A 218 -14.98 -4.61 1.86
C GLY A 218 -15.71 -4.31 3.17
N SER A 219 -15.01 -4.03 4.27
CA SER A 219 -15.63 -3.87 5.59
C SER A 219 -14.79 -3.03 6.53
N PHE A 220 -15.46 -2.44 7.54
CA PHE A 220 -14.78 -1.86 8.69
C PHE A 220 -14.20 -2.94 9.60
N GLY A 221 -13.03 -2.62 10.19
CA GLY A 221 -12.40 -3.46 11.18
C GLY A 221 -11.10 -2.89 11.72
N ALA A 222 -10.61 -3.46 12.81
CA ALA A 222 -9.27 -3.31 13.32
C ALA A 222 -8.83 -4.62 13.99
N SER A 223 -7.53 -4.89 14.00
CA SER A 223 -7.00 -6.09 14.62
C SER A 223 -5.72 -5.80 15.41
N TYR A 224 -5.39 -6.66 16.36
CA TYR A 224 -4.20 -6.52 17.20
C TYR A 224 -3.34 -7.78 17.23
N GLY A 225 -2.09 -7.61 17.68
CA GLY A 225 -1.10 -8.68 17.76
C GLY A 225 -0.34 -8.90 16.46
N VAL A 226 0.32 -10.06 16.33
CA VAL A 226 1.10 -10.41 15.14
C VAL A 226 0.17 -10.74 13.98
N SER A 227 0.35 -10.10 12.84
CA SER A 227 -0.62 -10.18 11.73
C SER A 227 -0.05 -10.49 10.35
N SER A 228 1.27 -10.45 10.17
CA SER A 228 1.92 -10.64 8.86
C SER A 228 3.19 -11.48 8.98
N ASN A 229 3.72 -11.94 7.84
CA ASN A 229 5.06 -12.51 7.76
C ASN A 229 6.11 -11.40 7.67
N THR A 230 7.32 -11.69 8.18
CA THR A 230 8.52 -11.01 7.70
C THR A 230 8.78 -11.39 6.26
N GLU A 231 9.39 -10.49 5.49
CA GLU A 231 9.77 -10.72 4.09
C GLU A 231 11.13 -10.09 3.77
N TRP A 232 11.96 -10.86 3.07
CA TRP A 232 13.21 -10.37 2.51
C TRP A 232 13.18 -10.51 1.00
N SER A 233 13.44 -9.41 0.31
CA SER A 233 13.40 -9.28 -1.14
C SER A 233 14.78 -9.00 -1.70
N PHE A 234 15.24 -9.82 -2.65
CA PHE A 234 16.53 -9.69 -3.31
C PHE A 234 16.53 -10.41 -4.65
N SER A 235 17.42 -10.03 -5.54
CA SER A 235 17.70 -10.83 -6.74
C SER A 235 19.08 -11.45 -6.71
N VAL A 236 19.23 -12.53 -7.48
CA VAL A 236 20.53 -13.16 -7.74
C VAL A 236 20.75 -13.14 -9.24
N THR A 237 21.83 -12.48 -9.66
CA THR A 237 22.32 -12.46 -11.02
C THR A 237 23.52 -13.38 -11.13
N PHE A 238 23.47 -14.33 -12.08
CA PHE A 238 24.62 -15.17 -12.41
C PHE A 238 25.33 -14.60 -13.63
N HIS A 239 26.67 -14.72 -13.63
CA HIS A 239 27.53 -14.28 -14.70
C HIS A 239 28.34 -15.47 -15.22
N GLY A 240 28.16 -15.78 -16.49
CA GLY A 240 28.74 -16.90 -17.20
C GLY A 240 29.68 -16.50 -18.32
N VAL A 241 29.71 -17.30 -19.38
CA VAL A 241 30.52 -17.07 -20.59
C VAL A 241 29.71 -17.51 -21.80
N THR A 242 29.59 -16.64 -22.82
CA THR A 242 28.92 -16.97 -24.09
C THR A 242 29.69 -18.00 -24.90
N ALA A 243 28.97 -18.80 -25.65
CA ALA A 243 29.52 -19.72 -26.65
C ALA A 243 28.44 -20.02 -27.69
N HIS A 244 28.85 -20.58 -28.83
CA HIS A 244 27.91 -21.10 -29.83
C HIS A 244 27.26 -22.39 -29.30
N SER A 245 25.96 -22.35 -29.01
CA SER A 245 25.23 -23.42 -28.30
C SER A 245 25.32 -24.80 -29.04
N ALA A 246 25.41 -24.82 -30.36
CA ALA A 246 25.52 -26.06 -31.12
C ALA A 246 26.97 -26.38 -31.52
N GLY A 247 27.79 -25.36 -31.84
CA GLY A 247 29.12 -25.57 -32.40
C GLY A 247 30.20 -25.86 -31.35
N ALA A 248 30.15 -25.21 -30.21
CA ALA A 248 31.15 -25.34 -29.15
C ALA A 248 30.59 -25.00 -27.75
N PRO A 249 29.51 -25.62 -27.29
CA PRO A 249 28.87 -25.28 -26.00
C PRO A 249 29.82 -25.48 -24.80
N TRP A 250 30.78 -26.37 -24.91
CA TRP A 250 31.77 -26.63 -23.84
C TRP A 250 32.72 -25.45 -23.55
N ASN A 251 32.75 -24.45 -24.43
CA ASN A 251 33.52 -23.20 -24.17
C ASN A 251 32.70 -22.18 -23.37
N GLY A 252 31.38 -22.41 -23.23
CA GLY A 252 30.47 -21.53 -22.49
C GLY A 252 30.27 -21.94 -21.04
N LYS A 253 29.68 -21.01 -20.27
CA LYS A 253 29.15 -21.23 -18.91
C LYS A 253 27.77 -20.57 -18.87
N SER A 254 26.72 -21.39 -18.76
CA SER A 254 25.35 -20.88 -18.83
C SER A 254 24.92 -20.29 -17.48
N ALA A 255 24.67 -18.99 -17.47
CA ALA A 255 24.06 -18.30 -16.33
C ALA A 255 22.60 -18.74 -16.12
N LEU A 256 21.87 -19.07 -17.19
CA LEU A 256 20.50 -19.56 -17.08
C LEU A 256 20.43 -20.93 -16.40
N ASP A 257 21.41 -21.82 -16.66
CA ASP A 257 21.47 -23.12 -15.97
C ASP A 257 21.68 -22.91 -14.46
N ALA A 258 22.48 -21.92 -14.07
CA ALA A 258 22.65 -21.55 -12.67
C ALA A 258 21.33 -21.06 -12.04
N VAL A 259 20.57 -20.20 -12.71
CA VAL A 259 19.23 -19.77 -12.26
C VAL A 259 18.31 -20.98 -12.09
N GLN A 260 18.26 -21.89 -13.07
CA GLN A 260 17.41 -23.08 -12.99
C GLN A 260 17.80 -24.00 -11.83
N LEU A 261 19.12 -24.25 -11.64
CA LEU A 261 19.60 -25.06 -10.52
C LEU A 261 19.30 -24.42 -9.16
N MET A 262 19.46 -23.11 -9.04
CA MET A 262 19.07 -22.39 -7.81
C MET A 262 17.56 -22.54 -7.56
N ASN A 263 16.72 -22.29 -8.56
CA ASN A 263 15.27 -22.38 -8.43
C ASN A 263 14.82 -23.80 -8.04
N ILE A 264 15.34 -24.83 -8.68
CA ILE A 264 15.06 -26.23 -8.31
C ILE A 264 15.56 -26.54 -6.89
N GLY A 265 16.76 -26.13 -6.54
CA GLY A 265 17.33 -26.34 -5.21
C GLY A 265 16.49 -25.70 -4.09
N THR A 266 15.97 -24.50 -4.33
CA THR A 266 15.11 -23.82 -3.36
C THR A 266 13.73 -24.46 -3.28
N GLU A 267 13.17 -25.01 -4.35
CA GLU A 267 11.91 -25.77 -4.30
C GLU A 267 12.05 -27.05 -3.45
N TYR A 268 13.14 -27.80 -3.58
CA TYR A 268 13.40 -28.96 -2.71
C TYR A 268 13.64 -28.56 -1.24
N LEU A 269 14.15 -27.35 -1.02
CA LEU A 269 14.36 -26.83 0.34
C LEU A 269 13.04 -26.63 1.12
N ARG A 270 11.91 -26.36 0.40
CA ARG A 270 10.57 -26.15 1.02
C ARG A 270 10.17 -27.26 1.95
N GLU A 271 10.42 -28.52 1.57
CA GLU A 271 10.06 -29.71 2.37
C GLU A 271 10.71 -29.72 3.76
N HIS A 272 11.88 -29.05 3.89
CA HIS A 272 12.71 -29.11 5.08
C HIS A 272 12.72 -27.81 5.89
N LEU A 273 11.75 -26.91 5.63
CA LEU A 273 11.56 -25.65 6.35
C LEU A 273 10.27 -25.69 7.19
N ASN A 274 10.16 -24.75 8.12
CA ASN A 274 8.98 -24.65 8.99
C ASN A 274 7.72 -24.39 8.15
N TYR A 275 6.56 -24.88 8.57
CA TYR A 275 5.28 -24.70 7.87
C TYR A 275 4.86 -23.22 7.67
N THR A 276 5.42 -22.28 8.43
CA THR A 276 5.21 -20.83 8.26
C THR A 276 6.00 -20.24 7.09
N TYR A 277 6.97 -20.97 6.55
CA TYR A 277 7.80 -20.54 5.44
C TYR A 277 6.98 -20.34 4.15
N ARG A 278 7.27 -19.26 3.44
CA ARG A 278 6.78 -19.00 2.08
C ARG A 278 7.92 -18.44 1.25
N MET A 279 8.02 -18.87 0.02
CA MET A 279 9.01 -18.37 -0.93
C MET A 279 8.38 -18.29 -2.31
N HIS A 280 8.72 -17.22 -3.02
CA HIS A 280 8.30 -17.00 -4.41
C HIS A 280 9.50 -16.49 -5.17
N HIS A 281 9.57 -16.84 -6.45
CA HIS A 281 10.61 -16.33 -7.33
C HIS A 281 10.10 -16.17 -8.75
N VAL A 282 10.72 -15.26 -9.50
CA VAL A 282 10.52 -15.08 -10.93
C VAL A 282 11.87 -14.92 -11.61
N THR A 283 12.05 -15.53 -12.78
CA THR A 283 13.20 -15.28 -13.64
C THR A 283 12.90 -14.02 -14.45
N ILE A 284 13.64 -12.95 -14.20
CA ILE A 284 13.46 -11.64 -14.85
C ILE A 284 14.39 -11.42 -16.04
N GLU A 285 15.45 -12.22 -16.15
CA GLU A 285 16.38 -12.23 -17.28
C GLU A 285 16.89 -13.66 -17.50
N GLY A 286 16.81 -14.18 -18.71
CA GLY A 286 17.14 -15.58 -19.02
C GLY A 286 17.94 -15.79 -20.31
N GLY A 287 18.55 -14.73 -20.88
CA GLY A 287 19.19 -14.73 -22.18
C GLY A 287 18.25 -14.31 -23.31
N GLU A 288 18.79 -14.14 -24.53
CA GLU A 288 18.04 -13.53 -25.64
C GLU A 288 17.79 -14.49 -26.81
N ALA A 289 18.74 -15.40 -27.10
CA ALA A 289 18.63 -16.31 -28.25
C ALA A 289 19.16 -17.72 -27.95
N PRO A 290 18.46 -18.79 -28.37
CA PRO A 290 18.81 -20.16 -27.98
C PRO A 290 20.12 -20.69 -28.64
N ASN A 291 20.65 -20.01 -29.65
CA ASN A 291 21.92 -20.32 -30.26
C ASN A 291 23.15 -19.69 -29.61
N VAL A 292 22.94 -18.90 -28.53
CA VAL A 292 24.00 -18.30 -27.74
C VAL A 292 23.84 -18.77 -26.29
N VAL A 293 24.91 -19.36 -25.70
CA VAL A 293 24.92 -19.70 -24.27
C VAL A 293 24.75 -18.41 -23.45
N PRO A 294 23.73 -18.28 -22.58
CA PRO A 294 23.51 -17.06 -21.81
C PRO A 294 24.64 -16.81 -20.82
N ASP A 295 25.29 -15.65 -20.91
CA ASP A 295 26.34 -15.23 -19.99
C ASP A 295 25.83 -14.39 -18.82
N ARG A 296 24.52 -14.04 -18.84
CA ARG A 296 23.83 -13.34 -17.77
C ARG A 296 22.41 -13.88 -17.64
N ALA A 297 22.00 -14.13 -16.39
CA ALA A 297 20.62 -14.47 -16.04
C ALA A 297 20.33 -14.06 -14.61
N THR A 298 19.09 -13.62 -14.34
CA THR A 298 18.68 -13.05 -13.05
C THR A 298 17.36 -13.65 -12.59
N THR A 299 17.30 -14.02 -11.32
CA THR A 299 16.08 -14.45 -10.64
C THR A 299 15.83 -13.59 -9.40
N TRP A 300 14.59 -13.16 -9.20
CA TRP A 300 14.14 -12.33 -8.08
C TRP A 300 13.36 -13.19 -7.09
N TYR A 301 13.65 -13.05 -5.79
CA TYR A 301 13.12 -13.84 -4.70
C TYR A 301 12.41 -12.99 -3.65
N TYR A 302 11.29 -13.53 -3.16
CA TYR A 302 10.70 -13.22 -1.86
C TYR A 302 10.86 -14.41 -0.94
N VAL A 303 11.49 -14.20 0.22
CA VAL A 303 11.61 -15.19 1.29
C VAL A 303 10.85 -14.69 2.50
N ARG A 304 9.85 -15.46 2.94
CA ARG A 304 8.96 -15.08 4.05
C ARG A 304 8.97 -16.13 5.14
N ASN A 305 8.97 -15.66 6.40
CA ASN A 305 8.78 -16.51 7.58
C ASN A 305 8.43 -15.64 8.80
N THR A 306 8.67 -16.13 10.01
CA THR A 306 8.65 -15.35 11.25
C THR A 306 10.01 -14.68 11.47
N ASP A 307 10.05 -13.60 12.25
CA ASP A 307 11.29 -12.86 12.58
C ASP A 307 12.39 -13.75 13.15
N LYS A 308 12.02 -14.80 13.88
CA LYS A 308 12.98 -15.74 14.47
C LYS A 308 13.69 -16.62 13.46
N LEU A 309 13.07 -16.90 12.32
CA LEU A 309 13.53 -17.91 11.36
C LEU A 309 14.12 -17.32 10.09
N ILE A 310 13.71 -16.10 9.70
CA ILE A 310 14.01 -15.50 8.39
C ILE A 310 15.51 -15.47 8.06
N LYS A 311 16.37 -15.10 9.01
CA LYS A 311 17.83 -15.05 8.78
C LYS A 311 18.40 -16.41 8.40
N SER A 312 18.00 -17.45 9.15
CA SER A 312 18.42 -18.82 8.88
C SER A 312 17.94 -19.32 7.52
N ASP A 313 16.72 -18.97 7.15
CA ASP A 313 16.12 -19.43 5.89
C ASP A 313 16.73 -18.69 4.68
N PHE A 314 16.99 -17.39 4.81
CA PHE A 314 17.73 -16.63 3.81
C PHE A 314 19.12 -17.24 3.53
N GLU A 315 19.88 -17.61 4.57
CA GLU A 315 21.20 -18.25 4.39
C GLU A 315 21.09 -19.60 3.65
N LYS A 316 20.02 -20.37 3.88
CA LYS A 316 19.79 -21.64 3.15
C LYS A 316 19.49 -21.37 1.68
N VAL A 317 18.65 -20.36 1.36
CA VAL A 317 18.39 -19.94 -0.02
C VAL A 317 19.67 -19.43 -0.69
N LEU A 318 20.46 -18.62 0.00
CA LEU A 318 21.77 -18.15 -0.50
C LEU A 318 22.75 -19.31 -0.76
N ASN A 319 22.69 -20.38 0.05
CA ASN A 319 23.51 -21.58 -0.20
C ASN A 319 23.07 -22.33 -1.45
N CYS A 320 21.78 -22.34 -1.83
CA CYS A 320 21.32 -22.88 -3.12
C CYS A 320 21.93 -22.08 -4.28
N ALA A 321 21.97 -20.75 -4.18
CA ALA A 321 22.63 -19.90 -5.18
C ALA A 321 24.13 -20.20 -5.32
N LYS A 322 24.84 -20.30 -4.20
CA LYS A 322 26.27 -20.66 -4.17
C LYS A 322 26.52 -22.04 -4.80
N ALA A 323 25.67 -23.03 -4.49
CA ALA A 323 25.78 -24.37 -5.07
C ALA A 323 25.55 -24.35 -6.59
N ALA A 324 24.58 -23.57 -7.07
CA ALA A 324 24.30 -23.40 -8.49
C ALA A 324 25.48 -22.74 -9.22
N ALA A 325 26.06 -21.68 -8.67
CA ALA A 325 27.24 -21.02 -9.22
C ALA A 325 28.45 -21.99 -9.30
N LEU A 326 28.67 -22.79 -8.25
CA LEU A 326 29.73 -23.80 -8.23
C LEU A 326 29.51 -24.88 -9.29
N ALA A 327 28.29 -25.40 -9.44
CA ALA A 327 27.96 -26.45 -10.38
C ALA A 327 28.13 -26.02 -11.84
N THR A 328 27.83 -24.77 -12.16
CA THR A 328 27.90 -24.22 -13.53
C THR A 328 29.23 -23.51 -13.82
N GLY A 329 30.08 -23.29 -12.79
CA GLY A 329 31.31 -22.54 -12.92
C GLY A 329 31.10 -21.04 -13.19
N THR A 330 29.92 -20.50 -12.86
CA THR A 330 29.59 -19.08 -12.96
C THR A 330 30.01 -18.32 -11.68
N THR A 331 30.04 -16.99 -11.75
CA THR A 331 30.02 -16.12 -10.57
C THR A 331 28.62 -15.65 -10.29
N MET A 332 28.36 -15.09 -9.11
CA MET A 332 27.03 -14.58 -8.77
C MET A 332 27.10 -13.25 -8.05
N GLU A 333 26.07 -12.44 -8.25
CA GLU A 333 25.84 -11.18 -7.54
C GLU A 333 24.49 -11.24 -6.85
N VAL A 334 24.43 -10.81 -5.59
CA VAL A 334 23.19 -10.61 -4.83
C VAL A 334 22.87 -9.13 -4.79
N THR A 335 21.70 -8.75 -5.28
CA THR A 335 21.19 -7.38 -5.21
C THR A 335 20.05 -7.33 -4.20
N PRO A 336 20.21 -6.62 -3.08
CA PRO A 336 19.16 -6.47 -2.06
C PRO A 336 18.13 -5.45 -2.52
N TYR A 337 16.86 -5.67 -2.14
CA TYR A 337 15.80 -4.69 -2.32
C TYR A 337 15.29 -4.20 -0.97
N THR A 338 14.81 -5.10 -0.12
CA THR A 338 14.27 -4.75 1.20
C THR A 338 14.29 -5.95 2.15
N ALA A 339 14.16 -5.65 3.46
CA ALA A 339 13.99 -6.65 4.49
C ALA A 339 13.10 -6.09 5.59
N ILE A 340 11.94 -6.69 5.80
CA ILE A 340 10.93 -6.25 6.75
C ILE A 340 10.71 -7.26 7.87
N HIS A 341 10.14 -6.77 8.99
CA HIS A 341 9.70 -7.57 10.13
C HIS A 341 8.21 -7.91 10.04
N GLN A 342 7.77 -8.83 10.92
CA GLN A 342 6.35 -9.06 11.17
C GLN A 342 5.71 -7.79 11.73
N CYS A 343 4.41 -7.58 11.47
CA CYS A 343 3.67 -6.47 12.05
C CYS A 343 3.10 -6.85 13.42
N TYR A 344 3.25 -5.95 14.39
CA TYR A 344 2.84 -6.10 15.80
C TYR A 344 1.85 -5.01 16.17
N ARG A 345 0.56 -5.18 15.79
CA ARG A 345 -0.47 -4.17 16.04
C ARG A 345 -0.80 -4.05 17.52
N ASN A 346 -0.87 -2.79 18.00
CA ASN A 346 -1.18 -2.45 19.38
C ASN A 346 -2.68 -2.54 19.65
N LYS A 347 -3.09 -3.22 20.74
CA LYS A 347 -4.50 -3.42 21.07
C LYS A 347 -5.19 -2.14 21.47
N GLY A 348 -4.54 -1.29 22.28
CA GLY A 348 -5.12 -0.03 22.70
C GLY A 348 -5.46 0.90 21.53
N VAL A 349 -4.59 0.96 20.50
CA VAL A 349 -4.90 1.72 19.26
C VAL A 349 -6.07 1.06 18.51
N SER A 350 -6.10 -0.28 18.41
CA SER A 350 -7.20 -1.01 17.76
C SER A 350 -8.55 -0.74 18.45
N ASP A 351 -8.57 -0.72 19.78
CA ASP A 351 -9.78 -0.47 20.56
C ASP A 351 -10.32 0.95 20.31
N VAL A 352 -9.44 1.97 20.22
CA VAL A 352 -9.82 3.35 19.84
C VAL A 352 -10.43 3.38 18.43
N LEU A 353 -9.85 2.67 17.47
CA LEU A 353 -10.39 2.59 16.11
C LEU A 353 -11.77 1.93 16.10
N ILE A 354 -11.97 0.82 16.82
CA ILE A 354 -13.27 0.13 16.94
C ILE A 354 -14.33 1.02 17.59
N GLU A 355 -13.97 1.73 18.68
CA GLU A 355 -14.89 2.66 19.33
C GLU A 355 -15.39 3.72 18.34
N ASN A 356 -14.46 4.32 17.60
CA ASN A 356 -14.77 5.43 16.70
C ASN A 356 -15.43 5.00 15.37
N LEU A 357 -15.10 3.82 14.81
CA LEU A 357 -15.82 3.32 13.65
C LEU A 357 -17.29 2.99 13.96
N ASN A 358 -17.61 2.60 15.19
CA ASN A 358 -18.99 2.40 15.63
C ASN A 358 -19.77 3.73 15.81
N LYS A 359 -19.08 4.86 16.09
CA LYS A 359 -19.68 6.20 16.10
C LYS A 359 -19.94 6.71 14.68
N VAL A 360 -18.99 6.49 13.75
CA VAL A 360 -19.10 6.95 12.36
C VAL A 360 -20.09 6.13 11.54
N GLY A 361 -19.98 4.79 11.59
CA GLY A 361 -20.82 3.87 10.84
C GLY A 361 -20.47 3.76 9.36
N TYR A 362 -21.15 2.82 8.68
CA TYR A 362 -21.06 2.68 7.22
C TYR A 362 -21.77 3.87 6.53
N PRO A 363 -21.27 4.30 5.36
CA PRO A 363 -21.99 5.27 4.54
C PRO A 363 -23.29 4.67 3.98
N GLU A 364 -24.22 5.55 3.59
CA GLU A 364 -25.44 5.15 2.88
C GLU A 364 -25.11 4.82 1.43
N TRP A 365 -25.43 3.59 1.03
CA TRP A 365 -25.23 3.11 -0.33
C TRP A 365 -26.48 3.31 -1.18
N THR A 366 -26.30 3.74 -2.43
CA THR A 366 -27.41 3.80 -3.38
C THR A 366 -27.76 2.40 -3.91
N GLN A 367 -28.94 2.28 -4.53
CA GLN A 367 -29.34 1.01 -5.14
C GLN A 367 -28.43 0.65 -6.34
N GLU A 368 -27.95 1.65 -7.07
CA GLU A 368 -27.02 1.48 -8.20
C GLU A 368 -25.67 0.91 -7.72
N GLU A 369 -25.13 1.44 -6.61
CA GLU A 369 -23.90 0.93 -5.99
C GLU A 369 -24.07 -0.52 -5.52
N GLN A 370 -25.20 -0.84 -4.87
CA GLN A 370 -25.52 -2.20 -4.47
C GLN A 370 -25.64 -3.16 -5.67
N ASN A 371 -26.28 -2.72 -6.75
CA ASN A 371 -26.47 -3.52 -7.95
C ASN A 371 -25.15 -3.77 -8.68
N MET A 372 -24.29 -2.74 -8.81
CA MET A 372 -22.97 -2.85 -9.41
C MET A 372 -22.12 -3.87 -8.65
N VAL A 373 -22.06 -3.77 -7.32
CA VAL A 373 -21.28 -4.69 -6.49
C VAL A 373 -21.81 -6.12 -6.58
N LYS A 374 -23.13 -6.34 -6.56
CA LYS A 374 -23.71 -7.67 -6.71
C LYS A 374 -23.39 -8.29 -8.08
N ALA A 375 -23.48 -7.51 -9.15
CA ALA A 375 -23.11 -7.96 -10.48
C ALA A 375 -21.60 -8.34 -10.56
N LEU A 376 -20.73 -7.57 -9.89
CA LEU A 376 -19.31 -7.88 -9.79
C LEU A 376 -19.06 -9.18 -8.99
N GLN A 377 -19.72 -9.33 -7.84
CA GLN A 377 -19.62 -10.56 -7.01
C GLN A 377 -20.07 -11.79 -7.82
N GLU A 378 -21.15 -11.68 -8.58
CA GLU A 378 -21.62 -12.75 -9.47
C GLU A 378 -20.59 -13.08 -10.56
N SER A 379 -20.01 -12.05 -11.22
CA SER A 379 -19.06 -12.24 -12.31
C SER A 379 -17.77 -12.92 -11.90
N ILE A 380 -17.32 -12.71 -10.65
CA ILE A 380 -16.11 -13.35 -10.09
C ILE A 380 -16.41 -14.64 -9.33
N GLY A 381 -17.69 -15.08 -9.28
CA GLY A 381 -18.11 -16.30 -8.58
C GLY A 381 -18.04 -16.21 -7.04
N SER A 382 -18.06 -15.00 -6.47
CA SER A 382 -18.14 -14.80 -5.03
C SER A 382 -19.58 -14.93 -4.53
N GLU A 383 -19.75 -15.03 -3.19
CA GLU A 383 -21.08 -14.91 -2.57
C GLU A 383 -21.68 -13.51 -2.84
N VAL A 384 -22.90 -13.47 -3.36
CA VAL A 384 -23.59 -12.24 -3.74
C VAL A 384 -24.28 -11.63 -2.52
N VAL A 385 -23.56 -10.84 -1.75
CA VAL A 385 -24.04 -10.20 -0.51
C VAL A 385 -24.27 -8.68 -0.65
N GLY A 386 -23.67 -8.05 -1.67
CA GLY A 386 -23.67 -6.58 -1.84
C GLY A 386 -22.73 -5.88 -0.87
N LEU A 387 -23.02 -4.61 -0.57
CA LEU A 387 -22.25 -3.78 0.37
C LEU A 387 -22.76 -3.93 1.79
N ASN A 388 -21.86 -3.86 2.76
CA ASN A 388 -22.18 -3.93 4.19
C ASN A 388 -22.88 -2.65 4.69
N ASP A 389 -23.66 -2.80 5.76
CA ASP A 389 -24.32 -1.74 6.51
C ASP A 389 -23.96 -1.79 8.00
N ASN A 390 -24.57 -0.90 8.81
CA ASN A 390 -24.27 -0.80 10.25
C ASN A 390 -24.55 -2.08 11.05
N SER A 391 -25.32 -3.04 10.53
CA SER A 391 -25.51 -4.35 11.19
C SER A 391 -24.25 -5.21 11.18
N LYS A 392 -23.27 -4.87 10.34
CA LYS A 392 -21.99 -5.57 10.16
C LYS A 392 -20.82 -4.89 10.88
N LEU A 393 -21.07 -3.84 11.67
CA LEU A 393 -20.01 -3.19 12.43
C LEU A 393 -19.43 -4.14 13.48
N PRO A 394 -18.09 -4.27 13.58
CA PRO A 394 -17.47 -5.11 14.60
C PRO A 394 -17.63 -4.45 15.98
N LYS A 395 -17.88 -5.26 17.01
CA LYS A 395 -18.02 -4.79 18.39
C LYS A 395 -16.68 -4.68 19.12
N GLU A 396 -15.68 -5.43 18.65
CA GLU A 396 -14.35 -5.50 19.26
C GLU A 396 -13.29 -5.74 18.19
N ALA A 397 -12.05 -5.39 18.50
CA ALA A 397 -10.91 -5.64 17.63
C ALA A 397 -10.62 -7.14 17.55
N SER A 398 -10.31 -7.62 16.34
CA SER A 398 -9.96 -9.03 16.13
C SER A 398 -8.58 -9.32 16.73
N GLY A 399 -8.50 -10.35 17.57
CA GLY A 399 -7.24 -10.81 18.14
C GLY A 399 -6.40 -11.64 17.15
N PRO A 400 -5.14 -11.94 17.50
CA PRO A 400 -4.29 -12.78 16.68
C PRO A 400 -4.86 -14.21 16.61
N SER A 401 -4.66 -14.85 15.46
CA SER A 401 -4.95 -16.28 15.34
C SER A 401 -4.16 -17.08 16.39
N PRO A 402 -4.79 -18.05 17.06
CA PRO A 402 -4.10 -18.94 18.00
C PRO A 402 -2.91 -19.67 17.35
N VAL A 403 -3.01 -19.94 16.05
CA VAL A 403 -1.97 -20.58 15.26
C VAL A 403 -1.61 -19.64 14.12
N PHE A 404 -0.37 -19.14 14.15
CA PHE A 404 0.15 -18.35 13.04
C PHE A 404 0.53 -19.30 11.90
N THR A 405 -0.22 -19.25 10.81
CA THR A 405 -0.03 -20.11 9.63
C THR A 405 0.69 -19.40 8.47
N GLY A 406 1.16 -18.19 8.70
CA GLY A 406 1.63 -17.29 7.66
C GLY A 406 0.50 -16.40 7.14
N GLY A 407 0.83 -15.50 6.26
CA GLY A 407 -0.09 -14.52 5.67
C GLY A 407 0.66 -13.69 4.64
N GLY A 408 0.07 -12.57 4.24
CA GLY A 408 0.75 -11.52 3.48
C GLY A 408 1.88 -10.89 4.27
N SER A 409 2.63 -10.04 3.62
CA SER A 409 3.65 -9.18 4.22
C SER A 409 3.24 -7.73 3.99
N SER A 410 3.66 -6.82 4.85
CA SER A 410 3.52 -5.38 4.66
C SER A 410 4.66 -4.69 5.40
N ASP A 411 5.16 -3.62 4.84
CA ASP A 411 6.27 -2.87 5.38
C ASP A 411 5.91 -2.02 6.63
N ILE A 412 4.63 -2.01 7.03
CA ILE A 412 4.19 -1.45 8.32
C ILE A 412 4.82 -2.16 9.53
N GLY A 413 5.34 -3.38 9.32
CA GLY A 413 6.03 -4.15 10.36
C GLY A 413 7.11 -3.33 11.06
N GLU A 414 7.95 -2.64 10.30
CA GLU A 414 9.02 -1.79 10.83
C GLU A 414 8.49 -0.69 11.73
N VAL A 415 7.44 0.00 11.28
CA VAL A 415 6.83 1.10 12.04
C VAL A 415 6.25 0.57 13.35
N SER A 416 5.59 -0.59 13.33
CA SER A 416 4.97 -1.23 14.51
C SER A 416 5.98 -1.62 15.60
N LEU A 417 7.26 -1.67 15.30
CA LEU A 417 8.34 -2.00 16.23
C LEU A 417 9.04 -0.75 16.82
N VAL A 418 8.78 0.43 16.28
CA VAL A 418 9.37 1.69 16.78
C VAL A 418 8.34 2.62 17.41
N VAL A 419 7.06 2.48 17.07
CA VAL A 419 5.96 3.29 17.58
C VAL A 419 4.68 2.45 17.71
N PRO A 420 3.81 2.68 18.73
CA PRO A 420 2.50 2.01 18.80
C PRO A 420 1.69 2.27 17.54
N LEU A 421 1.19 1.20 16.90
CA LEU A 421 0.47 1.29 15.63
C LEU A 421 -0.70 0.31 15.58
N SER A 422 -1.79 0.67 14.94
CA SER A 422 -2.78 -0.27 14.41
C SER A 422 -3.39 0.22 13.11
N THR A 423 -3.98 -0.72 12.35
CA THR A 423 -4.58 -0.49 11.04
C THR A 423 -6.08 -0.43 11.13
N LEU A 424 -6.68 0.63 10.60
CA LEU A 424 -8.11 0.72 10.30
C LEU A 424 -8.39 0.08 8.94
N ASN A 425 -9.17 -0.99 8.89
CA ASN A 425 -9.81 -1.40 7.64
C ASN A 425 -11.07 -0.57 7.42
N PHE A 426 -11.29 -0.07 6.20
CA PHE A 426 -12.45 0.74 5.85
C PHE A 426 -13.05 0.36 4.48
N PRO A 427 -14.37 0.58 4.24
CA PRO A 427 -15.09 -0.02 3.12
C PRO A 427 -14.92 0.79 1.80
N SER A 428 -13.72 0.87 1.25
CA SER A 428 -13.43 1.46 -0.07
C SER A 428 -13.38 0.43 -1.22
N SER A 429 -13.67 -0.81 -0.92
CA SER A 429 -13.94 -1.89 -1.86
C SER A 429 -15.25 -2.59 -1.44
N ALA A 430 -15.46 -3.84 -1.84
CA ALA A 430 -16.69 -4.57 -1.53
C ALA A 430 -16.40 -5.95 -0.91
N PRO A 431 -17.32 -6.49 -0.08
CA PRO A 431 -17.20 -7.84 0.45
C PRO A 431 -17.04 -8.87 -0.68
N GLY A 432 -16.19 -9.88 -0.48
CA GLY A 432 -15.98 -10.95 -1.46
C GLY A 432 -15.18 -10.57 -2.71
N VAL A 433 -14.82 -9.30 -2.88
CA VAL A 433 -13.89 -8.86 -3.93
C VAL A 433 -12.47 -9.29 -3.57
N ILE A 434 -11.74 -9.76 -4.57
CA ILE A 434 -10.42 -10.38 -4.39
C ILE A 434 -9.34 -9.29 -4.44
N GLY A 435 -8.50 -9.19 -3.41
CA GLY A 435 -7.33 -8.31 -3.42
C GLY A 435 -6.29 -8.76 -4.44
N HIS A 436 -5.51 -7.80 -5.01
CA HIS A 436 -4.54 -8.05 -6.09
C HIS A 436 -5.17 -8.71 -7.33
N HIS A 437 -6.41 -8.36 -7.60
CA HIS A 437 -7.20 -8.86 -8.71
C HIS A 437 -7.93 -7.70 -9.39
N TRP A 438 -8.19 -7.81 -10.70
CA TRP A 438 -8.87 -6.76 -11.47
C TRP A 438 -10.19 -6.30 -10.84
N SER A 439 -10.90 -7.19 -10.15
CA SER A 439 -12.19 -6.86 -9.50
C SER A 439 -12.07 -5.77 -8.40
N THR A 440 -10.92 -5.65 -7.73
CA THR A 440 -10.68 -4.54 -6.80
C THR A 440 -10.56 -3.22 -7.55
N THR A 441 -9.82 -3.19 -8.68
CA THR A 441 -9.66 -1.98 -9.50
C THR A 441 -11.00 -1.45 -10.01
N VAL A 442 -11.97 -2.34 -10.30
CA VAL A 442 -13.36 -1.95 -10.67
C VAL A 442 -13.98 -1.03 -9.63
N VAL A 443 -13.88 -1.39 -8.34
CA VAL A 443 -14.58 -0.69 -7.25
C VAL A 443 -13.85 0.57 -6.85
N THR A 444 -12.51 0.56 -6.84
CA THR A 444 -11.67 1.64 -6.30
C THR A 444 -11.71 2.95 -7.12
N GLY A 445 -12.26 2.91 -8.35
CA GLY A 445 -12.55 4.08 -9.19
C GLY A 445 -14.03 4.51 -9.16
N THR A 446 -14.83 4.15 -8.14
CA THR A 446 -16.26 4.43 -8.08
C THR A 446 -16.68 5.21 -6.84
N THR A 447 -17.95 5.64 -6.83
CA THR A 447 -18.56 6.31 -5.67
C THR A 447 -18.59 5.43 -4.41
N VAL A 448 -18.52 4.10 -4.54
CA VAL A 448 -18.35 3.18 -3.39
C VAL A 448 -17.02 3.47 -2.68
N ALA A 449 -15.94 3.55 -3.45
CA ALA A 449 -14.63 3.89 -2.91
C ALA A 449 -14.60 5.30 -2.30
N HIS A 450 -15.20 6.30 -2.96
CA HIS A 450 -15.27 7.67 -2.45
C HIS A 450 -15.97 7.76 -1.08
N LYS A 451 -17.14 7.13 -0.95
CA LYS A 451 -17.90 7.11 0.31
C LYS A 451 -17.13 6.34 1.39
N GLY A 452 -16.51 5.23 1.03
CA GLY A 452 -15.72 4.41 1.92
C GLY A 452 -14.50 5.16 2.48
N LEU A 453 -13.72 5.82 1.61
CA LEU A 453 -12.54 6.57 2.04
C LEU A 453 -12.91 7.78 2.93
N ILE A 454 -14.03 8.47 2.64
CA ILE A 454 -14.51 9.57 3.48
C ILE A 454 -14.92 9.05 4.87
N ALA A 455 -15.61 7.91 4.94
CA ALA A 455 -15.94 7.27 6.21
C ALA A 455 -14.67 6.83 6.95
N GLY A 456 -13.69 6.24 6.27
CA GLY A 456 -12.38 5.89 6.83
C GLY A 456 -11.64 7.12 7.38
N ALA A 457 -11.58 8.21 6.60
CA ALA A 457 -10.97 9.47 7.02
C ALA A 457 -11.64 10.06 8.28
N LYS A 458 -12.98 9.98 8.41
CA LYS A 458 -13.70 10.38 9.62
C LYS A 458 -13.26 9.56 10.83
N VAL A 459 -13.23 8.22 10.71
CA VAL A 459 -12.79 7.34 11.81
C VAL A 459 -11.36 7.65 12.24
N MET A 460 -10.44 7.81 11.29
CA MET A 460 -9.05 8.14 11.60
C MET A 460 -8.92 9.53 12.24
N ALA A 461 -9.66 10.52 11.73
CA ALA A 461 -9.60 11.89 12.27
C ALA A 461 -10.09 11.96 13.72
N VAL A 462 -11.26 11.37 14.01
CA VAL A 462 -11.80 11.38 15.39
C VAL A 462 -10.93 10.54 16.34
N SER A 463 -10.31 9.47 15.86
CA SER A 463 -9.35 8.67 16.64
C SER A 463 -8.06 9.41 16.90
N ALA A 464 -7.52 10.13 15.92
CA ALA A 464 -6.32 10.96 16.09
C ALA A 464 -6.58 12.08 17.12
N ILE A 465 -7.73 12.76 17.04
CA ILE A 465 -8.12 13.80 17.99
C ILE A 465 -8.23 13.23 19.41
N GLU A 466 -8.86 12.08 19.58
CA GLU A 466 -8.98 11.40 20.87
C GLU A 466 -7.59 11.06 21.45
N LEU A 467 -6.67 10.52 20.63
CA LEU A 467 -5.30 10.21 21.05
C LEU A 467 -4.47 11.47 21.37
N MET A 468 -4.80 12.61 20.78
CA MET A 468 -4.15 13.89 21.07
C MET A 468 -4.71 14.57 22.34
N THR A 469 -5.96 14.28 22.73
CA THR A 469 -6.68 14.98 23.80
C THR A 469 -6.88 14.13 25.07
N ASP A 470 -6.79 12.79 24.97
CA ASP A 470 -6.86 11.87 26.12
C ASP A 470 -5.45 11.31 26.44
N GLN A 471 -4.71 12.07 27.26
CA GLN A 471 -3.37 11.68 27.70
C GLN A 471 -3.36 10.31 28.40
N LYS A 472 -4.40 9.98 29.16
CA LYS A 472 -4.48 8.71 29.90
C LYS A 472 -4.57 7.51 28.94
N LYS A 473 -5.37 7.62 27.87
CA LYS A 473 -5.44 6.61 26.82
C LYS A 473 -4.09 6.44 26.11
N LEU A 474 -3.46 7.54 25.73
CA LEU A 474 -2.15 7.54 25.08
C LEU A 474 -1.07 6.90 25.96
N ASP A 475 -1.04 7.22 27.25
CA ASP A 475 -0.10 6.63 28.21
C ASP A 475 -0.31 5.11 28.35
N ALA A 476 -1.55 4.63 28.38
CA ALA A 476 -1.87 3.20 28.42
C ALA A 476 -1.39 2.47 27.14
N ILE A 477 -1.59 3.07 25.96
CA ILE A 477 -1.10 2.57 24.67
C ILE A 477 0.43 2.45 24.65
N LYS A 478 1.13 3.48 25.14
CA LYS A 478 2.60 3.49 25.24
C LYS A 478 3.11 2.44 26.25
N ALA A 479 2.40 2.25 27.35
CA ALA A 479 2.73 1.20 28.32
C ALA A 479 2.59 -0.21 27.71
N GLU A 480 1.49 -0.49 26.99
CA GLU A 480 1.30 -1.75 26.28
C GLU A 480 2.42 -1.97 25.25
N PHE A 481 2.78 -0.93 24.49
CA PHE A 481 3.86 -1.01 23.52
C PHE A 481 5.21 -1.38 24.17
N ASN A 482 5.53 -0.78 25.32
CA ASN A 482 6.74 -1.09 26.07
C ASN A 482 6.75 -2.54 26.61
N GLU A 483 5.60 -3.08 27.02
CA GLU A 483 5.47 -4.48 27.37
C GLU A 483 5.65 -5.42 26.15
N SER A 484 5.14 -5.00 24.97
CA SER A 484 5.32 -5.77 23.74
C SER A 484 6.79 -5.89 23.34
N LYS A 485 7.61 -4.85 23.55
CA LYS A 485 9.06 -4.91 23.34
C LYS A 485 9.75 -6.02 24.16
N LYS A 486 9.33 -6.21 25.39
CA LYS A 486 9.85 -7.31 26.25
C LYS A 486 9.46 -8.68 25.71
N LYS A 487 8.21 -8.83 25.26
CA LYS A 487 7.67 -10.08 24.69
C LYS A 487 8.38 -10.46 23.38
N TYR A 488 8.70 -9.48 22.55
CA TYR A 488 9.33 -9.64 21.24
C TYR A 488 10.79 -9.15 21.23
N SER A 489 11.51 -9.38 22.33
CA SER A 489 12.87 -8.88 22.59
C SER A 489 13.91 -9.27 21.53
N TYR A 490 13.66 -10.29 20.72
CA TYR A 490 14.53 -10.68 19.61
C TYR A 490 14.58 -9.68 18.45
N ASN A 491 13.68 -8.67 18.43
CA ASN A 491 13.68 -7.58 17.46
C ASN A 491 14.43 -6.33 17.99
N TYR A 492 14.99 -6.42 19.19
CA TYR A 492 15.64 -5.29 19.86
C TYR A 492 17.04 -5.68 20.36
N ASP A 493 17.92 -4.68 20.47
CA ASP A 493 19.23 -4.86 21.09
C ASP A 493 19.14 -4.85 22.64
N GLU A 494 20.29 -4.99 23.32
CA GLU A 494 20.40 -4.98 24.78
C GLU A 494 19.94 -3.64 25.42
N ASN A 495 19.93 -2.56 24.64
CA ASN A 495 19.47 -1.22 25.05
C ASN A 495 18.00 -0.97 24.66
N SER A 496 17.28 -1.98 24.20
CA SER A 496 15.89 -1.90 23.71
C SER A 496 15.69 -1.03 22.47
N ASN A 497 16.75 -0.82 21.66
CA ASN A 497 16.64 -0.20 20.35
C ASN A 497 16.23 -1.24 19.32
N PHE A 498 15.34 -0.84 18.42
CA PHE A 498 14.94 -1.67 17.29
C PHE A 498 16.13 -2.02 16.38
N VAL A 499 16.21 -3.28 15.95
CA VAL A 499 17.28 -3.81 15.08
C VAL A 499 16.72 -4.08 13.70
N SER A 500 16.94 -3.14 12.76
CA SER A 500 16.57 -3.31 11.35
C SER A 500 17.30 -4.50 10.71
N TYR A 501 16.62 -5.19 9.77
CA TYR A 501 17.22 -6.25 8.96
C TYR A 501 18.00 -5.72 7.73
N LEU A 502 17.82 -4.46 7.35
CA LEU A 502 18.52 -3.87 6.19
C LEU A 502 20.03 -4.02 6.28
N PRO A 503 20.72 -3.67 7.41
CA PRO A 503 22.16 -3.85 7.50
C PRO A 503 22.62 -5.29 7.26
N TYR A 504 21.89 -6.28 7.78
CA TYR A 504 22.23 -7.68 7.58
C TYR A 504 22.10 -8.11 6.12
N LEU A 505 20.96 -7.80 5.46
CA LEU A 505 20.72 -8.15 4.07
C LEU A 505 21.76 -7.49 3.15
N PHE A 506 22.02 -6.20 3.35
CA PHE A 506 22.93 -5.41 2.50
C PHE A 506 24.40 -5.84 2.69
N ASP A 507 24.81 -6.22 3.89
CA ASP A 507 26.14 -6.79 4.16
C ASP A 507 26.34 -8.14 3.44
N ARG A 508 25.28 -8.97 3.37
CA ARG A 508 25.26 -10.25 2.66
C ARG A 508 25.04 -10.12 1.16
N SER A 509 24.89 -8.92 0.64
CA SER A 509 24.72 -8.65 -0.78
C SER A 509 26.03 -8.18 -1.41
N GLY A 510 26.19 -8.41 -2.71
CA GLY A 510 27.41 -8.07 -3.45
C GLY A 510 27.87 -9.22 -4.35
N ASN A 511 29.12 -9.12 -4.83
CA ASN A 511 29.70 -10.09 -5.74
C ASN A 511 30.29 -11.28 -4.99
N TYR A 512 29.84 -12.48 -5.33
CA TYR A 512 30.35 -13.74 -4.78
C TYR A 512 31.22 -14.46 -5.78
N SER A 513 32.42 -14.83 -5.35
CA SER A 513 33.35 -15.67 -6.11
C SER A 513 33.79 -16.87 -5.28
N TYR A 514 33.90 -18.03 -5.91
CA TYR A 514 34.40 -19.23 -5.28
C TYR A 514 35.92 -19.22 -5.29
N ASP A 515 36.56 -19.38 -4.10
CA ASP A 515 38.00 -19.58 -3.99
C ASP A 515 38.30 -21.09 -3.79
N PRO A 516 38.78 -21.79 -4.80
CA PRO A 516 39.05 -23.23 -4.70
C PRO A 516 40.15 -23.56 -3.64
N ALA A 517 41.08 -22.64 -3.36
CA ALA A 517 42.12 -22.87 -2.36
C ALA A 517 41.58 -22.87 -0.93
N LYS A 518 40.47 -22.15 -0.68
CA LYS A 518 39.81 -22.07 0.62
C LYS A 518 38.52 -22.91 0.69
N GLY A 519 38.09 -23.49 -0.42
CA GLY A 519 36.89 -24.30 -0.49
C GLY A 519 35.61 -23.53 -0.14
N LYS A 520 35.57 -22.21 -0.34
CA LYS A 520 34.42 -21.38 0.04
C LYS A 520 34.22 -20.16 -0.85
N PHE A 521 32.99 -19.63 -0.80
CA PHE A 521 32.68 -18.37 -1.43
C PHE A 521 33.08 -17.17 -0.57
N PHE A 522 33.46 -16.10 -1.25
CA PHE A 522 33.70 -14.77 -0.68
C PHE A 522 32.72 -13.78 -1.29
N VAL A 523 32.23 -12.87 -0.48
CA VAL A 523 31.69 -11.60 -0.91
C VAL A 523 32.80 -10.56 -0.78
N ALA A 524 33.07 -9.84 -1.86
CA ALA A 524 34.19 -8.89 -1.85
C ALA A 524 33.88 -7.67 -0.98
N GLU A 525 32.65 -7.15 -1.11
CA GLU A 525 32.16 -5.98 -0.40
C GLU A 525 30.62 -6.03 -0.40
N GLY A 526 29.98 -5.76 0.74
CA GLY A 526 28.54 -5.59 0.86
C GLY A 526 28.06 -4.34 0.13
N LYS A 527 26.77 -4.26 -0.14
CA LYS A 527 26.19 -3.09 -0.81
C LYS A 527 25.82 -1.99 0.21
N PRO A 528 25.95 -0.71 -0.15
CA PRO A 528 25.48 0.38 0.71
C PRO A 528 23.96 0.31 0.87
N ILE A 529 23.46 0.65 2.07
CA ILE A 529 22.03 0.64 2.38
C ILE A 529 21.40 1.84 1.69
N ALA A 530 20.63 1.57 0.64
CA ALA A 530 19.90 2.56 -0.13
C ALA A 530 18.66 1.93 -0.76
N PRO A 531 17.55 2.69 -0.96
CA PRO A 531 16.39 2.22 -1.69
C PRO A 531 16.77 1.82 -3.12
N PRO A 532 16.14 0.79 -3.71
CA PRO A 532 16.43 0.32 -5.07
C PRO A 532 15.73 1.20 -6.12
N LEU A 533 16.14 2.47 -6.24
CA LEU A 533 15.56 3.42 -7.19
C LEU A 533 15.61 2.88 -8.62
N GLY A 534 14.55 3.15 -9.38
CA GLY A 534 14.43 2.70 -10.77
C GLY A 534 14.13 1.21 -10.93
N PHE A 535 13.92 0.47 -9.85
CA PHE A 535 13.61 -0.97 -9.88
C PHE A 535 12.43 -1.31 -10.80
N LEU A 536 11.37 -0.50 -10.79
CA LEU A 536 10.19 -0.65 -11.66
C LEU A 536 10.10 0.39 -12.79
N ALA A 537 11.12 1.24 -12.95
CA ALA A 537 11.11 2.35 -13.92
C ALA A 537 10.87 1.87 -15.36
N GLY A 538 11.46 0.75 -15.77
CA GLY A 538 11.26 0.18 -17.10
C GLY A 538 9.82 -0.26 -17.37
N GLN A 539 9.14 -0.81 -16.36
CA GLN A 539 7.72 -1.17 -16.45
C GLN A 539 6.85 0.08 -16.50
N MET A 540 7.12 1.06 -15.65
CA MET A 540 6.34 2.31 -15.62
C MET A 540 6.51 3.12 -16.92
N ALA A 541 7.71 3.18 -17.48
CA ALA A 541 7.95 3.83 -18.78
C ALA A 541 7.11 3.22 -19.91
N LYS A 542 6.90 1.90 -19.88
CA LYS A 542 6.06 1.18 -20.84
C LYS A 542 4.60 1.64 -20.79
N TYR A 543 4.04 1.87 -19.59
CA TYR A 543 2.62 2.17 -19.40
C TYR A 543 2.31 3.66 -19.33
N ARG A 544 3.24 4.50 -18.88
CA ARG A 544 3.01 5.93 -18.58
C ARG A 544 2.43 6.72 -19.75
N ALA A 545 2.92 6.49 -20.95
CA ALA A 545 2.45 7.22 -22.14
C ALA A 545 0.99 6.87 -22.48
N GLU A 546 0.59 5.61 -22.32
CA GLU A 546 -0.80 5.17 -22.58
C GLU A 546 -1.74 5.64 -21.47
N MET A 547 -1.34 5.58 -20.22
CA MET A 547 -2.13 6.08 -19.10
C MET A 547 -2.36 7.60 -19.21
N ALA A 548 -1.32 8.37 -19.54
CA ALA A 548 -1.45 9.80 -19.76
C ALA A 548 -2.36 10.17 -20.95
N LYS A 549 -2.36 9.36 -22.01
CA LYS A 549 -3.24 9.53 -23.16
C LYS A 549 -4.69 9.17 -22.84
N LYS A 550 -4.90 8.06 -22.10
CA LYS A 550 -6.21 7.54 -21.76
C LYS A 550 -6.95 8.46 -20.79
N TYR A 551 -6.27 8.87 -19.74
CA TYR A 551 -6.86 9.69 -18.69
C TYR A 551 -6.46 11.15 -18.88
N ASN A 552 -7.42 11.98 -19.25
CA ASN A 552 -7.25 13.45 -19.24
C ASN A 552 -7.31 13.92 -17.78
N THR A 553 -6.28 13.59 -17.01
CA THR A 553 -6.25 13.80 -15.56
C THR A 553 -6.26 15.28 -15.24
N PRO A 554 -7.15 15.75 -14.37
CA PRO A 554 -7.16 17.15 -13.96
C PRO A 554 -5.83 17.51 -13.30
N THR A 555 -5.26 18.62 -13.73
CA THR A 555 -4.06 19.20 -13.10
C THR A 555 -4.46 19.87 -11.79
N TRP A 556 -4.58 19.07 -10.73
CA TRP A 556 -4.86 19.56 -9.37
C TRP A 556 -3.65 20.26 -8.74
N TYR A 557 -2.48 19.97 -9.23
CA TYR A 557 -1.23 20.56 -8.78
C TYR A 557 -0.66 21.46 -9.87
N ASP A 558 -0.18 22.65 -9.47
CA ASP A 558 0.43 23.63 -10.35
C ASP A 558 1.96 23.48 -10.40
N GLY A 559 2.49 22.29 -10.19
CA GLY A 559 3.92 22.04 -10.14
C GLY A 559 4.36 20.89 -11.05
N PRO A 560 5.62 20.84 -11.45
CA PRO A 560 6.15 19.68 -12.14
C PRO A 560 6.17 18.47 -11.21
N PRO A 561 6.08 17.22 -11.75
CA PRO A 561 6.31 16.01 -10.96
C PRO A 561 7.62 16.11 -10.19
N MET A 562 7.69 15.48 -9.01
CA MET A 562 8.96 15.41 -8.28
C MET A 562 10.01 14.74 -9.15
N LYS A 563 11.17 15.39 -9.29
CA LYS A 563 12.29 14.84 -10.06
C LYS A 563 13.14 13.97 -9.15
N MET A 564 13.70 12.89 -9.70
CA MET A 564 14.82 12.19 -9.05
C MET A 564 15.97 13.19 -8.87
N GLN A 565 16.52 13.26 -7.66
CA GLN A 565 17.75 14.01 -7.37
C GLN A 565 18.95 13.15 -7.66
#